data_88ae6dce5faee9c7b190b3fb50fb1a60
#
_entry.id   88ae6dce5faee9c7b190b3fb50fb1a60
#
_cell.length_a   1.000
_cell.length_b   1.000
_cell.length_c   1.000
_cell.angle_alpha   90.00
_cell.angle_beta   90.00
_cell.angle_gamma   90.00
#
_symmetry.space_group_name_H-M   'P 1'
#
loop_
_entity.id
_entity.type
_entity.pdbx_description
1 polymer ?
#
loop_
_entity_poly.entity_id
_entity_poly.type
_entity_poly.pdbx_seq_one_letter_code
_entity_poly.pdbx_strand_id
1 'polypeptide(L)'
;MRMNVYLTTARKVLIFAYPTILSLFENNQDSEIYLYLVSEDLTEDDIVKENELAQQYGNHIIILRFDEEKAKGKIVSVSDHWPLGTLGCYWLFHELLPDDVDRILALETDTVITGSLAEFYQTDITGYYAACPDPEHKPVSHQELMKKLGGDVLTFVVSLYDVKKIKNDFTLDQILECDRYVVREFGHSQQELTFGILFRNKIKFLPAAGLCVEENRSSMNTLGYDYLTECEKTCKVLHFSSSKDKGKPWNPVCIMPGFLEWWKYAERSPYYKEYFQRQWQSYDQKTQEMEKIKKNITYRNILSMIIFLFVTFLFIYGIIVKQSIRWYLAVIGMLALASLITVAVRKISILRLG
;
A
#
# COMPACT_ATOMS: atom_id res chain seq x y z
N MET A 1 -31.09 4.02 2.72
CA MET A 1 -31.08 3.36 1.38
C MET A 1 -30.20 2.14 1.43
N ARG A 2 -30.37 1.14 0.49
CA ARG A 2 -29.41 0.04 0.36
C ARG A 2 -28.12 0.52 -0.32
N MET A 3 -26.97 0.25 0.29
CA MET A 3 -25.66 0.55 -0.25
C MET A 3 -24.82 -0.73 -0.30
N ASN A 4 -24.49 -1.20 -1.51
CA ASN A 4 -23.62 -2.35 -1.71
C ASN A 4 -22.17 -1.85 -1.75
N VAL A 5 -21.33 -2.41 -0.90
CA VAL A 5 -19.90 -2.06 -0.79
C VAL A 5 -19.07 -3.32 -0.87
N TYR A 6 -17.90 -3.29 -1.48
CA TYR A 6 -16.98 -4.42 -1.38
C TYR A 6 -15.58 -3.98 -0.94
N LEU A 7 -14.93 -4.90 -0.25
CA LEU A 7 -13.53 -4.86 0.14
C LEU A 7 -12.89 -6.20 -0.24
N THR A 8 -11.68 -6.14 -0.75
CA THR A 8 -10.85 -7.35 -0.89
C THR A 8 -9.89 -7.42 0.29
N THR A 9 -9.88 -8.53 1.02
CA THR A 9 -9.07 -8.69 2.22
C THR A 9 -8.49 -10.10 2.32
N ALA A 10 -7.48 -10.26 3.16
CA ALA A 10 -6.95 -11.53 3.61
C ALA A 10 -6.87 -11.49 5.14
N ARG A 11 -6.86 -12.63 5.81
CA ARG A 11 -6.84 -12.69 7.28
C ARG A 11 -5.72 -11.83 7.90
N LYS A 12 -4.53 -11.86 7.29
CA LYS A 12 -3.39 -11.05 7.75
C LYS A 12 -3.61 -9.54 7.65
N VAL A 13 -4.55 -9.10 6.79
CA VAL A 13 -4.89 -7.70 6.52
C VAL A 13 -6.19 -7.29 7.20
N LEU A 14 -7.08 -8.25 7.52
CA LEU A 14 -8.39 -7.99 8.11
C LEU A 14 -8.30 -7.13 9.38
N ILE A 15 -7.32 -7.40 10.22
CA ILE A 15 -7.10 -6.61 11.44
C ILE A 15 -6.93 -5.12 11.14
N PHE A 16 -6.31 -4.78 10.00
CA PHE A 16 -6.11 -3.40 9.56
C PHE A 16 -7.32 -2.85 8.78
N ALA A 17 -8.14 -3.73 8.19
CA ALA A 17 -9.38 -3.38 7.51
C ALA A 17 -10.53 -3.07 8.49
N TYR A 18 -10.48 -3.58 9.72
CA TYR A 18 -11.51 -3.36 10.72
C TYR A 18 -11.83 -1.88 10.96
N PRO A 19 -10.86 -0.97 11.11
CA PRO A 19 -11.13 0.46 11.20
C PRO A 19 -11.87 1.02 9.98
N THR A 20 -11.57 0.53 8.78
CA THR A 20 -12.30 0.89 7.55
C THR A 20 -13.77 0.47 7.66
N ILE A 21 -14.03 -0.77 8.05
CA ILE A 21 -15.38 -1.33 8.18
C ILE A 21 -16.17 -0.59 9.26
N LEU A 22 -15.57 -0.41 10.44
CA LEU A 22 -16.22 0.28 11.55
C LEU A 22 -16.53 1.74 11.19
N SER A 23 -15.57 2.46 10.59
CA SER A 23 -15.76 3.84 10.16
C SER A 23 -16.81 3.97 9.05
N LEU A 24 -16.88 3.00 8.14
CA LEU A 24 -17.92 2.94 7.11
C LEU A 24 -19.32 2.85 7.74
N PHE A 25 -19.50 1.94 8.69
CA PHE A 25 -20.81 1.76 9.34
C PHE A 25 -21.20 2.96 10.20
N GLU A 26 -20.28 3.55 10.94
CA GLU A 26 -20.54 4.70 11.80
C GLU A 26 -20.94 5.95 11.03
N ASN A 27 -20.29 6.19 9.89
CA ASN A 27 -20.50 7.43 9.13
C ASN A 27 -21.57 7.31 8.03
N ASN A 28 -22.27 6.17 7.94
CA ASN A 28 -23.35 5.95 6.95
C ASN A 28 -24.61 5.34 7.56
N GLN A 29 -25.00 5.80 8.76
CA GLN A 29 -26.15 5.29 9.51
C GLN A 29 -27.50 5.59 8.83
N ASP A 30 -27.54 6.44 7.83
CA ASP A 30 -28.68 6.73 6.96
C ASP A 30 -28.89 5.68 5.86
N SER A 31 -28.01 4.70 5.80
CA SER A 31 -27.99 3.65 4.78
C SER A 31 -27.90 2.26 5.41
N GLU A 32 -28.53 1.28 4.81
CA GLU A 32 -28.36 -0.14 5.11
C GLU A 32 -27.25 -0.68 4.21
N ILE A 33 -26.09 -1.03 4.81
CA ILE A 33 -24.90 -1.44 4.08
C ILE A 33 -24.87 -2.95 3.94
N TYR A 34 -24.69 -3.41 2.71
CA TYR A 34 -24.35 -4.77 2.34
C TYR A 34 -22.87 -4.81 1.96
N LEU A 35 -22.03 -5.22 2.91
CA LEU A 35 -20.59 -5.28 2.73
C LEU A 35 -20.18 -6.67 2.25
N TYR A 36 -19.67 -6.74 1.03
CA TYR A 36 -19.12 -7.94 0.42
C TYR A 36 -17.60 -8.01 0.69
N LEU A 37 -17.18 -8.95 1.53
CA LEU A 37 -15.77 -9.20 1.80
C LEU A 37 -15.24 -10.31 0.89
N VAL A 38 -14.44 -9.94 -0.09
CA VAL A 38 -13.79 -10.90 -1.00
C VAL A 38 -12.53 -11.44 -0.31
N SER A 39 -12.55 -12.72 0.07
CA SER A 39 -11.42 -13.35 0.76
C SER A 39 -11.46 -14.87 0.64
N GLU A 40 -10.30 -15.51 0.71
CA GLU A 40 -10.18 -16.96 0.75
C GLU A 40 -10.00 -17.50 2.19
N ASP A 41 -9.23 -16.78 3.03
CA ASP A 41 -8.58 -17.31 4.23
C ASP A 41 -9.18 -16.82 5.56
N LEU A 42 -10.36 -16.18 5.56
CA LEU A 42 -11.02 -15.79 6.80
C LEU A 42 -11.50 -17.01 7.58
N THR A 43 -11.22 -17.02 8.88
CA THR A 43 -11.68 -18.07 9.80
C THR A 43 -13.13 -17.83 10.23
N GLU A 44 -13.79 -18.87 10.78
CA GLU A 44 -15.14 -18.72 11.36
C GLU A 44 -15.16 -17.69 12.51
N ASP A 45 -14.09 -17.60 13.31
CA ASP A 45 -13.97 -16.61 14.38
C ASP A 45 -13.87 -15.17 13.83
N ASP A 46 -13.16 -14.97 12.73
CA ASP A 46 -13.11 -13.68 12.04
C ASP A 46 -14.50 -13.30 11.50
N ILE A 47 -15.19 -14.26 10.88
CA ILE A 47 -16.55 -14.05 10.32
C ILE A 47 -17.56 -13.72 11.42
N VAL A 48 -17.48 -14.37 12.57
CA VAL A 48 -18.34 -14.07 13.71
C VAL A 48 -18.13 -12.64 14.19
N LYS A 49 -16.88 -12.22 14.39
CA LYS A 49 -16.55 -10.86 14.84
C LYS A 49 -17.04 -9.79 13.87
N GLU A 50 -16.86 -10.01 12.59
CA GLU A 50 -17.31 -9.07 11.55
C GLU A 50 -18.85 -9.02 11.48
N ASN A 51 -19.54 -10.15 11.62
CA ASN A 51 -21.02 -10.18 11.68
C ASN A 51 -21.56 -9.51 12.95
N GLU A 52 -20.92 -9.70 14.10
CA GLU A 52 -21.30 -9.00 15.32
C GLU A 52 -21.19 -7.47 15.15
N LEU A 53 -20.11 -7.01 14.53
CA LEU A 53 -19.95 -5.60 14.18
C LEU A 53 -21.09 -5.11 13.27
N ALA A 54 -21.37 -5.84 12.18
CA ALA A 54 -22.43 -5.45 11.24
C ALA A 54 -23.80 -5.33 11.92
N GLN A 55 -24.15 -6.31 12.76
CA GLN A 55 -25.41 -6.35 13.52
C GLN A 55 -25.58 -5.14 14.46
N GLN A 56 -24.49 -4.67 15.09
CA GLN A 56 -24.53 -3.50 15.99
C GLN A 56 -25.00 -2.24 15.26
N TYR A 57 -24.78 -2.15 13.93
CA TYR A 57 -25.13 -1.00 13.10
C TYR A 57 -26.32 -1.30 12.17
N GLY A 58 -26.97 -2.47 12.28
CA GLY A 58 -28.07 -2.85 11.39
C GLY A 58 -27.63 -3.10 9.95
N ASN A 59 -26.38 -3.49 9.75
CA ASN A 59 -25.75 -3.76 8.45
C ASN A 59 -25.51 -5.25 8.24
N HIS A 60 -25.05 -5.62 7.04
CA HIS A 60 -24.81 -7.01 6.62
C HIS A 60 -23.38 -7.18 6.11
N ILE A 61 -22.72 -8.27 6.50
CA ILE A 61 -21.46 -8.70 5.93
C ILE A 61 -21.66 -10.03 5.21
N ILE A 62 -21.22 -10.09 3.97
CA ILE A 62 -21.36 -11.24 3.09
C ILE A 62 -19.96 -11.65 2.64
N ILE A 63 -19.52 -12.84 3.02
CA ILE A 63 -18.20 -13.35 2.64
C ILE A 63 -18.29 -13.95 1.23
N LEU A 64 -17.56 -13.38 0.30
CA LEU A 64 -17.38 -13.91 -1.04
C LEU A 64 -16.07 -14.69 -1.09
N ARG A 65 -16.17 -16.01 -1.12
CA ARG A 65 -14.99 -16.87 -1.16
C ARG A 65 -14.32 -16.83 -2.53
N PHE A 66 -13.09 -16.37 -2.55
CA PHE A 66 -12.25 -16.30 -3.73
C PHE A 66 -11.32 -17.52 -3.77
N ASP A 67 -11.44 -18.33 -4.82
CA ASP A 67 -10.62 -19.53 -5.02
C ASP A 67 -9.28 -19.15 -5.68
N GLU A 68 -8.24 -18.98 -4.87
CA GLU A 68 -6.90 -18.64 -5.36
C GLU A 68 -6.29 -19.75 -6.22
N GLU A 69 -6.58 -21.02 -5.96
CA GLU A 69 -6.05 -22.13 -6.77
C GLU A 69 -6.62 -22.08 -8.20
N LYS A 70 -7.91 -21.78 -8.33
CA LYS A 70 -8.55 -21.56 -9.63
C LYS A 70 -7.96 -20.32 -10.36
N ALA A 71 -7.56 -19.31 -9.62
CA ALA A 71 -7.00 -18.08 -10.16
C ALA A 71 -5.53 -18.21 -10.58
N LYS A 72 -4.71 -18.98 -9.87
CA LYS A 72 -3.27 -19.18 -10.15
C LYS A 72 -2.97 -19.59 -11.57
N GLY A 73 -3.85 -20.38 -12.21
CA GLY A 73 -3.68 -20.78 -13.61
C GLY A 73 -4.09 -19.70 -14.64
N LYS A 74 -4.76 -18.63 -14.22
CA LYS A 74 -5.30 -17.59 -15.09
C LYS A 74 -4.53 -16.26 -14.99
N ILE A 75 -3.92 -16.00 -13.84
CA ILE A 75 -3.10 -14.81 -13.59
C ILE A 75 -1.63 -15.14 -13.87
N VAL A 76 -0.97 -14.28 -14.65
CA VAL A 76 0.40 -14.51 -15.12
C VAL A 76 1.46 -14.09 -14.10
N SER A 77 1.25 -12.98 -13.43
CA SER A 77 2.21 -12.45 -12.46
C SER A 77 1.52 -11.62 -11.39
N VAL A 78 1.90 -11.86 -10.16
CA VAL A 78 1.45 -11.09 -8.99
C VAL A 78 2.67 -10.37 -8.43
N SER A 79 2.48 -9.15 -7.97
CA SER A 79 3.54 -8.43 -7.24
C SER A 79 3.88 -9.17 -5.94
N ASP A 80 5.18 -9.30 -5.62
CA ASP A 80 5.63 -9.87 -4.34
C ASP A 80 5.06 -9.13 -3.10
N HIS A 81 4.48 -7.94 -3.31
CA HIS A 81 3.95 -7.09 -2.25
C HIS A 81 2.47 -7.30 -1.98
N TRP A 82 1.71 -7.91 -2.91
CA TRP A 82 0.27 -8.06 -2.82
C TRP A 82 -0.14 -9.54 -2.81
N PRO A 83 -1.04 -9.96 -1.90
CA PRO A 83 -1.60 -11.30 -1.98
C PRO A 83 -2.44 -11.46 -3.25
N LEU A 84 -2.50 -12.66 -3.80
CA LEU A 84 -3.29 -12.97 -4.98
C LEU A 84 -4.76 -12.58 -4.80
N GLY A 85 -5.28 -12.75 -3.58
CA GLY A 85 -6.66 -12.37 -3.23
C GLY A 85 -7.03 -10.93 -3.55
N THR A 86 -6.05 -9.98 -3.61
CA THR A 86 -6.34 -8.60 -4.03
C THR A 86 -6.83 -8.50 -5.47
N LEU A 87 -6.51 -9.48 -6.30
CA LEU A 87 -6.98 -9.57 -7.69
C LEU A 87 -8.36 -10.27 -7.80
N GLY A 88 -8.95 -10.67 -6.69
CA GLY A 88 -10.32 -11.21 -6.63
C GLY A 88 -11.37 -10.29 -7.27
N CYS A 89 -11.08 -8.99 -7.35
CA CYS A 89 -11.92 -8.02 -8.05
C CYS A 89 -12.13 -8.36 -9.55
N TYR A 90 -11.26 -9.09 -10.21
CA TYR A 90 -11.46 -9.52 -11.61
C TYR A 90 -12.62 -10.50 -11.74
N TRP A 91 -12.83 -11.36 -10.74
CA TRP A 91 -13.95 -12.30 -10.66
C TRP A 91 -15.21 -11.70 -10.05
N LEU A 92 -15.07 -10.55 -9.36
CA LEU A 92 -16.14 -9.94 -8.58
C LEU A 92 -17.45 -9.82 -9.39
N PHE A 93 -17.37 -9.20 -10.55
CA PHE A 93 -18.55 -8.89 -11.34
C PHE A 93 -19.24 -10.13 -11.92
N HIS A 94 -18.49 -11.14 -12.36
CA HIS A 94 -19.00 -12.27 -13.12
C HIS A 94 -19.28 -13.53 -12.30
N GLU A 95 -18.46 -13.80 -11.27
CA GLU A 95 -18.53 -15.06 -10.54
C GLU A 95 -18.89 -14.91 -9.06
N LEU A 96 -18.63 -13.75 -8.44
CA LEU A 96 -18.74 -13.61 -6.99
C LEU A 96 -19.98 -12.84 -6.53
N LEU A 97 -20.36 -11.76 -7.22
CA LEU A 97 -21.53 -10.95 -6.81
C LEU A 97 -22.85 -11.62 -7.14
N PRO A 98 -23.84 -11.53 -6.23
CA PRO A 98 -25.23 -11.89 -6.54
C PRO A 98 -25.77 -11.12 -7.74
N ASP A 99 -26.73 -11.73 -8.45
CA ASP A 99 -27.29 -11.16 -9.68
C ASP A 99 -28.15 -9.92 -9.46
N ASP A 100 -28.63 -9.69 -8.23
CA ASP A 100 -29.41 -8.52 -7.84
C ASP A 100 -28.55 -7.29 -7.50
N VAL A 101 -27.22 -7.40 -7.60
CA VAL A 101 -26.29 -6.30 -7.37
C VAL A 101 -26.00 -5.58 -8.68
N ASP A 102 -26.74 -4.52 -8.97
CA ASP A 102 -26.54 -3.71 -10.18
C ASP A 102 -25.46 -2.62 -10.02
N ARG A 103 -25.16 -2.23 -8.77
CA ARG A 103 -24.22 -1.15 -8.42
C ARG A 103 -23.45 -1.50 -7.16
N ILE A 104 -22.15 -1.21 -7.15
CA ILE A 104 -21.30 -1.49 -5.99
C ILE A 104 -20.23 -0.41 -5.81
N LEU A 105 -19.97 -0.05 -4.55
CA LEU A 105 -18.88 0.83 -4.14
C LEU A 105 -17.68 -0.02 -3.75
N ALA A 106 -16.53 0.22 -4.38
CA ALA A 106 -15.25 -0.32 -3.95
C ALA A 106 -14.62 0.55 -2.87
N LEU A 107 -14.04 -0.08 -1.86
CA LEU A 107 -13.17 0.56 -0.87
C LEU A 107 -11.90 -0.27 -0.68
N GLU A 108 -10.79 0.37 -0.35
CA GLU A 108 -9.56 -0.30 0.07
C GLU A 108 -9.50 -0.44 1.59
N THR A 109 -8.77 -1.47 2.06
CA THR A 109 -8.68 -1.85 3.48
C THR A 109 -7.87 -0.90 4.35
N ASP A 110 -7.16 0.01 3.74
CA ASP A 110 -6.29 1.01 4.39
C ASP A 110 -6.89 2.42 4.30
N THR A 111 -8.20 2.49 4.43
CA THR A 111 -8.96 3.74 4.45
C THR A 111 -9.60 4.01 5.80
N VAL A 112 -9.98 5.25 6.04
CA VAL A 112 -10.92 5.64 7.09
C VAL A 112 -12.01 6.49 6.48
N ILE A 113 -13.25 6.13 6.75
CA ILE A 113 -14.42 6.87 6.32
C ILE A 113 -14.74 7.94 7.37
N THR A 114 -14.73 9.19 6.99
CA THR A 114 -14.91 10.35 7.88
C THR A 114 -16.22 11.08 7.64
N GLY A 115 -16.99 10.64 6.66
CA GLY A 115 -18.31 11.22 6.35
C GLY A 115 -19.16 10.31 5.49
N SER A 116 -20.45 10.65 5.33
CA SER A 116 -21.41 9.84 4.56
C SER A 116 -21.01 9.74 3.09
N LEU A 117 -21.01 8.53 2.56
CA LEU A 117 -20.79 8.19 1.15
C LEU A 117 -22.10 8.08 0.36
N ALA A 118 -23.26 8.36 0.98
CA ALA A 118 -24.57 8.21 0.37
C ALA A 118 -24.72 9.04 -0.92
N GLU A 119 -24.27 10.28 -0.91
CA GLU A 119 -24.29 11.16 -2.08
C GLU A 119 -23.41 10.62 -3.21
N PHE A 120 -22.20 10.16 -2.88
CA PHE A 120 -21.30 9.54 -3.86
C PHE A 120 -21.91 8.26 -4.43
N TYR A 121 -22.48 7.41 -3.59
CA TYR A 121 -23.16 6.18 -4.03
C TYR A 121 -24.34 6.46 -4.97
N GLN A 122 -25.05 7.59 -4.81
CA GLN A 122 -26.16 7.99 -5.67
C GLN A 122 -25.72 8.71 -6.96
N THR A 123 -24.42 8.93 -7.17
CA THR A 123 -23.93 9.58 -8.39
C THR A 123 -24.52 8.92 -9.64
N ASP A 124 -25.08 9.71 -10.54
CA ASP A 124 -25.50 9.21 -11.85
C ASP A 124 -24.28 8.80 -12.67
N ILE A 125 -24.19 7.51 -12.96
CA ILE A 125 -23.14 6.89 -13.79
C ILE A 125 -23.71 6.32 -15.09
N THR A 126 -24.87 6.79 -15.53
CA THR A 126 -25.48 6.37 -16.80
C THR A 126 -24.49 6.57 -17.95
N GLY A 127 -24.18 5.50 -18.66
CA GLY A 127 -23.22 5.52 -19.78
C GLY A 127 -21.76 5.33 -19.40
N TYR A 128 -21.43 5.35 -18.10
CA TYR A 128 -20.10 5.08 -17.55
C TYR A 128 -20.02 3.67 -16.97
N TYR A 129 -18.83 3.10 -16.84
CA TYR A 129 -18.58 1.85 -16.10
C TYR A 129 -18.26 2.12 -14.63
N ALA A 130 -17.63 3.26 -14.37
CA ALA A 130 -17.24 3.65 -13.03
C ALA A 130 -17.33 5.16 -12.81
N ALA A 131 -17.46 5.57 -11.53
CA ALA A 131 -17.15 6.92 -11.09
C ALA A 131 -16.13 6.84 -9.96
N CYS A 132 -15.15 7.74 -9.97
CA CYS A 132 -14.10 7.81 -8.96
C CYS A 132 -13.62 9.26 -8.76
N PRO A 133 -12.86 9.56 -7.68
CA PRO A 133 -12.19 10.84 -7.54
C PRO A 133 -11.24 11.12 -8.70
N ASP A 134 -11.17 12.38 -9.12
CA ASP A 134 -10.22 12.83 -10.14
C ASP A 134 -8.78 12.50 -9.69
N PRO A 135 -7.96 11.89 -10.55
CA PRO A 135 -6.58 11.52 -10.23
C PRO A 135 -5.59 12.68 -10.25
N GLU A 136 -6.03 13.93 -10.07
CA GLU A 136 -5.15 15.14 -10.10
C GLU A 136 -3.89 14.99 -9.23
N HIS A 137 -3.99 14.24 -8.15
CA HIS A 137 -2.90 14.03 -7.20
C HIS A 137 -2.08 12.76 -7.45
N LYS A 138 -2.44 11.96 -8.45
CA LYS A 138 -1.61 10.80 -8.83
C LYS A 138 -0.28 11.28 -9.42
N PRO A 139 0.83 10.57 -9.17
CA PRO A 139 2.13 10.93 -9.72
C PRO A 139 2.07 11.10 -11.25
N VAL A 140 2.75 12.12 -11.78
CA VAL A 140 2.83 12.38 -13.23
C VAL A 140 3.27 11.14 -14.00
N SER A 141 4.22 10.38 -13.47
CA SER A 141 4.69 9.11 -14.05
C SER A 141 3.57 8.08 -14.20
N HIS A 142 2.61 8.02 -13.26
CA HIS A 142 1.46 7.13 -13.35
C HIS A 142 0.49 7.58 -14.45
N GLN A 143 0.22 8.88 -14.54
CA GLN A 143 -0.62 9.45 -15.59
C GLN A 143 -0.01 9.25 -16.99
N GLU A 144 1.30 9.46 -17.13
CA GLU A 144 2.03 9.21 -18.39
C GLU A 144 2.00 7.73 -18.78
N LEU A 145 2.15 6.83 -17.80
CA LEU A 145 2.04 5.38 -18.02
C LEU A 145 0.65 5.03 -18.54
N MET A 146 -0.42 5.50 -17.88
CA MET A 146 -1.79 5.23 -18.32
C MET A 146 -2.07 5.77 -19.72
N LYS A 147 -1.60 6.97 -20.02
CA LYS A 147 -1.70 7.53 -21.38
C LYS A 147 -0.97 6.68 -22.41
N LYS A 148 0.24 6.18 -22.08
CA LYS A 148 1.02 5.26 -22.95
C LYS A 148 0.27 3.95 -23.18
N LEU A 149 -0.36 3.39 -22.14
CA LEU A 149 -1.14 2.15 -22.22
C LEU A 149 -2.52 2.36 -22.89
N GLY A 150 -2.88 3.60 -23.18
CA GLY A 150 -4.15 3.94 -23.81
C GLY A 150 -5.36 3.82 -22.89
N GLY A 151 -5.16 3.92 -21.57
CA GLY A 151 -6.21 3.89 -20.55
C GLY A 151 -6.41 5.23 -19.86
N ASP A 152 -7.39 5.25 -18.96
CA ASP A 152 -7.64 6.34 -18.01
C ASP A 152 -7.14 5.95 -16.62
N VAL A 153 -6.80 6.93 -15.79
CA VAL A 153 -6.34 6.67 -14.41
C VAL A 153 -7.54 6.42 -13.51
N LEU A 154 -7.84 5.16 -13.23
CA LEU A 154 -8.88 4.80 -12.27
C LEU A 154 -8.33 4.93 -10.84
N THR A 155 -9.00 5.71 -9.99
CA THR A 155 -8.70 5.77 -8.55
C THR A 155 -9.45 4.65 -7.85
N PHE A 156 -8.79 3.52 -7.61
CA PHE A 156 -9.44 2.28 -7.14
C PHE A 156 -9.89 2.36 -5.68
N VAL A 157 -9.29 3.20 -4.88
CA VAL A 157 -9.49 3.32 -3.43
C VAL A 157 -10.93 3.60 -3.00
N VAL A 158 -11.63 4.39 -3.79
CA VAL A 158 -13.06 4.65 -3.66
C VAL A 158 -13.65 4.83 -5.05
N SER A 159 -14.32 3.79 -5.55
CA SER A 159 -14.88 3.77 -6.90
C SER A 159 -16.26 3.15 -6.91
N LEU A 160 -17.17 3.79 -7.60
CA LEU A 160 -18.54 3.31 -7.81
C LEU A 160 -18.62 2.63 -9.18
N TYR A 161 -19.10 1.40 -9.25
CA TYR A 161 -19.20 0.61 -10.47
C TYR A 161 -20.64 0.35 -10.89
N ASP A 162 -20.94 0.44 -12.19
CA ASP A 162 -22.13 -0.11 -12.84
C ASP A 162 -21.87 -1.59 -13.15
N VAL A 163 -22.25 -2.46 -12.22
CA VAL A 163 -22.03 -3.91 -12.30
C VAL A 163 -22.75 -4.50 -13.50
N LYS A 164 -24.00 -4.08 -13.72
CA LYS A 164 -24.83 -4.58 -14.83
C LYS A 164 -24.22 -4.24 -16.19
N LYS A 165 -23.75 -3.01 -16.35
CA LYS A 165 -23.10 -2.58 -17.58
C LYS A 165 -21.78 -3.32 -17.80
N ILE A 166 -20.96 -3.51 -16.77
CA ILE A 166 -19.70 -4.25 -16.85
C ILE A 166 -19.96 -5.71 -17.25
N LYS A 167 -20.93 -6.38 -16.59
CA LYS A 167 -21.31 -7.77 -16.94
C LYS A 167 -21.79 -7.91 -18.40
N ASN A 168 -22.47 -6.92 -18.93
CA ASN A 168 -23.02 -6.95 -20.27
C ASN A 168 -21.96 -6.69 -21.36
N ASP A 169 -21.02 -5.78 -21.09
CA ASP A 169 -20.10 -5.28 -22.09
C ASP A 169 -18.75 -6.04 -22.11
N PHE A 170 -18.38 -6.70 -20.99
CA PHE A 170 -17.15 -7.45 -20.85
C PHE A 170 -17.41 -8.88 -20.37
N THR A 171 -16.55 -9.81 -20.76
CA THR A 171 -16.44 -11.16 -20.18
C THR A 171 -15.27 -11.22 -19.20
N LEU A 172 -15.27 -12.20 -18.30
CA LEU A 172 -14.11 -12.46 -17.44
C LEU A 172 -12.83 -12.68 -18.23
N ASP A 173 -12.91 -13.41 -19.35
CA ASP A 173 -11.74 -13.69 -20.21
C ASP A 173 -11.16 -12.41 -20.82
N GLN A 174 -12.01 -11.44 -21.20
CA GLN A 174 -11.54 -10.13 -21.69
C GLN A 174 -10.86 -9.31 -20.56
N ILE A 175 -11.36 -9.38 -19.33
CA ILE A 175 -10.71 -8.75 -18.18
C ILE A 175 -9.32 -9.36 -17.96
N LEU A 176 -9.22 -10.69 -17.95
CA LEU A 176 -7.97 -11.41 -17.76
C LEU A 176 -6.99 -11.22 -18.93
N GLU A 177 -7.48 -11.05 -20.14
CA GLU A 177 -6.63 -10.74 -21.29
C GLU A 177 -6.06 -9.32 -21.21
N CYS A 178 -6.86 -8.35 -20.76
CA CYS A 178 -6.38 -7.01 -20.47
C CYS A 178 -5.33 -7.02 -19.35
N ASP A 179 -5.52 -7.82 -18.29
CA ASP A 179 -4.51 -8.00 -17.25
C ASP A 179 -3.19 -8.59 -17.82
N ARG A 180 -3.27 -9.60 -18.69
CA ARG A 180 -2.07 -10.13 -19.37
C ARG A 180 -1.34 -9.06 -20.20
N TYR A 181 -2.09 -8.14 -20.83
CA TYR A 181 -1.48 -6.99 -21.50
C TYR A 181 -0.78 -6.07 -20.50
N VAL A 182 -1.42 -5.75 -19.35
CA VAL A 182 -0.82 -4.95 -18.29
C VAL A 182 0.45 -5.61 -17.75
N VAL A 183 0.44 -6.92 -17.49
CA VAL A 183 1.63 -7.67 -17.03
C VAL A 183 2.79 -7.55 -18.03
N ARG A 184 2.51 -7.67 -19.32
CA ARG A 184 3.54 -7.56 -20.37
C ARG A 184 4.18 -6.17 -20.39
N GLU A 185 3.40 -5.12 -20.22
CA GLU A 185 3.88 -3.73 -20.32
C GLU A 185 4.41 -3.15 -18.99
N PHE A 186 3.92 -3.66 -17.86
CA PHE A 186 4.21 -3.13 -16.52
C PHE A 186 5.01 -4.10 -15.64
N GLY A 187 4.94 -5.41 -15.90
CA GLY A 187 5.70 -6.44 -15.20
C GLY A 187 4.89 -7.26 -14.18
N HIS A 188 3.75 -6.80 -13.73
CA HIS A 188 2.85 -7.54 -12.84
C HIS A 188 1.40 -7.07 -12.99
N SER A 189 0.46 -7.89 -12.53
CA SER A 189 -0.97 -7.57 -12.51
C SER A 189 -1.26 -6.37 -11.62
N GLN A 190 -2.09 -5.46 -12.13
CA GLN A 190 -2.55 -4.29 -11.37
C GLN A 190 -3.95 -3.88 -11.78
N GLN A 191 -4.88 -3.95 -10.84
CA GLN A 191 -6.30 -3.72 -11.06
C GLN A 191 -6.63 -2.31 -11.59
N GLU A 192 -5.96 -1.27 -11.04
CA GLU A 192 -6.14 0.12 -11.51
C GLU A 192 -5.83 0.28 -12.99
N LEU A 193 -4.74 -0.35 -13.46
CA LEU A 193 -4.33 -0.30 -14.86
C LEU A 193 -5.28 -1.11 -15.74
N THR A 194 -5.63 -2.32 -15.32
CA THR A 194 -6.51 -3.22 -16.06
C THR A 194 -7.88 -2.58 -16.31
N PHE A 195 -8.53 -2.12 -15.25
CA PHE A 195 -9.84 -1.47 -15.39
C PHE A 195 -9.74 -0.07 -16.00
N GLY A 196 -8.67 0.66 -15.78
CA GLY A 196 -8.43 1.93 -16.44
C GLY A 196 -8.32 1.83 -17.97
N ILE A 197 -7.75 0.72 -18.47
CA ILE A 197 -7.69 0.43 -19.91
C ILE A 197 -9.06 -0.01 -20.44
N LEU A 198 -9.72 -0.95 -19.75
CA LEU A 198 -11.04 -1.47 -20.15
C LEU A 198 -12.12 -0.40 -20.16
N PHE A 199 -12.10 0.51 -19.19
CA PHE A 199 -13.12 1.54 -19.01
C PHE A 199 -12.79 2.86 -19.70
N ARG A 200 -11.76 2.89 -20.52
CA ARG A 200 -11.28 4.07 -21.22
C ARG A 200 -12.43 4.93 -21.78
N ASN A 201 -12.36 6.24 -21.55
CA ASN A 201 -13.35 7.25 -21.92
C ASN A 201 -14.76 7.01 -21.31
N LYS A 202 -14.89 6.10 -20.36
CA LYS A 202 -16.16 5.79 -19.66
C LYS A 202 -15.97 5.68 -18.14
N ILE A 203 -15.03 6.45 -17.61
CA ILE A 203 -14.87 6.72 -16.19
C ILE A 203 -15.37 8.15 -15.94
N LYS A 204 -16.29 8.31 -14.99
CA LYS A 204 -16.77 9.61 -14.55
C LYS A 204 -15.88 10.11 -13.42
N PHE A 205 -15.06 11.11 -13.69
CA PHE A 205 -14.25 11.75 -12.67
C PHE A 205 -15.06 12.78 -11.89
N LEU A 206 -14.91 12.76 -10.56
CA LEU A 206 -15.53 13.69 -9.63
C LEU A 206 -14.44 14.47 -8.90
N PRO A 207 -14.72 15.70 -8.44
CA PRO A 207 -13.73 16.46 -7.66
C PRO A 207 -13.21 15.63 -6.49
N ALA A 208 -11.89 15.46 -6.38
CA ALA A 208 -11.26 14.73 -5.27
C ALA A 208 -11.45 15.49 -3.96
N ALA A 209 -11.42 16.83 -4.00
CA ALA A 209 -11.69 17.68 -2.85
C ALA A 209 -13.04 17.35 -2.21
N GLY A 210 -13.04 17.09 -0.91
CA GLY A 210 -14.25 16.71 -0.16
C GLY A 210 -14.70 15.25 -0.33
N LEU A 211 -14.07 14.45 -1.21
CA LEU A 211 -14.38 13.03 -1.33
C LEU A 211 -13.25 12.15 -0.79
N CYS A 212 -12.05 12.25 -1.33
CA CYS A 212 -10.94 11.39 -0.93
C CYS A 212 -9.62 12.14 -0.94
N VAL A 213 -8.83 11.96 0.11
CA VAL A 213 -7.44 12.43 0.16
C VAL A 213 -6.49 11.24 0.31
N GLU A 214 -5.42 11.24 -0.48
CA GLU A 214 -4.37 10.22 -0.37
C GLU A 214 -3.30 10.66 0.63
N GLU A 215 -3.29 10.01 1.78
CA GLU A 215 -2.31 10.14 2.84
C GLU A 215 -1.04 9.36 2.50
N ASN A 216 -0.15 9.93 1.71
CA ASN A 216 1.12 9.31 1.37
C ASN A 216 2.24 10.34 1.23
N ARG A 217 3.48 9.86 1.21
CA ARG A 217 4.66 10.74 1.15
C ARG A 217 4.74 11.54 -0.16
N SER A 218 4.24 11.00 -1.26
CA SER A 218 4.22 11.71 -2.54
C SER A 218 3.26 12.89 -2.47
N SER A 219 2.03 12.65 -2.00
CA SER A 219 1.03 13.70 -1.79
C SER A 219 1.53 14.76 -0.81
N MET A 220 2.16 14.34 0.30
CA MET A 220 2.74 15.27 1.28
C MET A 220 3.86 16.13 0.68
N ASN A 221 4.72 15.57 -0.17
CA ASN A 221 5.79 16.31 -0.84
C ASN A 221 5.27 17.26 -1.94
N THR A 222 4.17 16.89 -2.60
CA THR A 222 3.62 17.65 -3.74
C THR A 222 2.65 18.73 -3.29
N LEU A 223 1.77 18.40 -2.33
CA LEU A 223 0.68 19.27 -1.89
C LEU A 223 0.99 20.01 -0.58
N GLY A 224 1.93 19.50 0.22
CA GLY A 224 2.31 20.03 1.51
C GLY A 224 1.45 19.48 2.68
N TYR A 225 2.03 19.52 3.87
CA TYR A 225 1.39 19.02 5.10
C TYR A 225 0.11 19.80 5.45
N ASP A 226 0.17 21.12 5.34
CA ASP A 226 -0.97 22.00 5.68
C ASP A 226 -2.16 21.76 4.75
N TYR A 227 -1.92 21.51 3.46
CA TYR A 227 -2.97 21.19 2.50
C TYR A 227 -3.66 19.87 2.86
N LEU A 228 -2.89 18.82 3.18
CA LEU A 228 -3.45 17.53 3.59
C LEU A 228 -4.29 17.68 4.85
N THR A 229 -3.80 18.43 5.84
CA THR A 229 -4.51 18.70 7.10
C THR A 229 -5.83 19.44 6.87
N GLU A 230 -5.90 20.36 5.92
CA GLU A 230 -7.16 21.02 5.55
C GLU A 230 -8.11 20.06 4.81
N CYS A 231 -7.58 19.22 3.92
CA CYS A 231 -8.37 18.21 3.21
C CYS A 231 -9.02 17.19 4.17
N GLU A 232 -8.32 16.77 5.22
CA GLU A 232 -8.86 15.85 6.23
C GLU A 232 -10.13 16.37 6.90
N LYS A 233 -10.25 17.68 7.07
CA LYS A 233 -11.43 18.29 7.73
C LYS A 233 -12.70 18.21 6.87
N THR A 234 -12.55 18.04 5.58
CA THR A 234 -13.65 18.13 4.62
C THR A 234 -13.85 16.86 3.79
N CYS A 235 -12.83 16.01 3.66
CA CYS A 235 -12.93 14.79 2.86
C CYS A 235 -13.75 13.72 3.61
N LYS A 236 -14.32 12.81 2.83
CA LYS A 236 -15.13 11.69 3.33
C LYS A 236 -14.34 10.40 3.45
N VAL A 237 -13.17 10.32 2.84
CA VAL A 237 -12.28 9.15 2.83
C VAL A 237 -10.83 9.59 2.99
N LEU A 238 -10.16 9.09 4.01
CA LEU A 238 -8.71 9.15 4.16
C LEU A 238 -8.11 7.84 3.65
N HIS A 239 -7.18 7.89 2.71
CA HIS A 239 -6.53 6.72 2.17
C HIS A 239 -5.03 6.73 2.44
N PHE A 240 -4.55 5.75 3.19
CA PHE A 240 -3.15 5.62 3.58
C PHE A 240 -2.37 4.79 2.54
N SER A 241 -2.17 5.33 1.35
CA SER A 241 -1.73 4.63 0.13
C SER A 241 -0.23 4.29 0.07
N SER A 242 0.51 4.35 1.16
CA SER A 242 1.96 4.11 1.13
C SER A 242 2.31 2.63 0.95
N SER A 243 3.12 2.32 -0.05
CA SER A 243 3.71 0.99 -0.26
C SER A 243 4.84 0.64 0.71
N LYS A 244 5.42 1.65 1.37
CA LYS A 244 6.49 1.46 2.37
C LYS A 244 5.97 1.86 3.75
N ASP A 245 6.30 1.06 4.73
CA ASP A 245 5.82 1.08 6.12
C ASP A 245 5.54 2.44 6.80
N LYS A 246 6.11 3.55 6.32
CA LYS A 246 6.06 4.85 7.01
C LYS A 246 4.75 5.62 6.83
N GLY A 247 3.93 5.27 5.85
CA GLY A 247 2.67 5.95 5.57
C GLY A 247 1.45 5.22 6.13
N LYS A 248 1.59 3.98 6.58
CA LYS A 248 0.47 3.23 7.16
C LYS A 248 0.22 3.64 8.60
N PRO A 249 -1.04 3.91 9.02
CA PRO A 249 -1.36 4.43 10.35
C PRO A 249 -1.02 3.45 11.47
N TRP A 250 -1.00 2.15 11.19
CA TRP A 250 -0.56 1.12 12.15
C TRP A 250 0.95 1.01 12.31
N ASN A 251 1.73 1.83 11.59
CA ASN A 251 3.16 1.89 11.77
C ASN A 251 3.53 2.93 12.84
N PRO A 252 4.37 2.60 13.83
CA PRO A 252 4.71 3.52 14.92
C PRO A 252 5.46 4.79 14.47
N VAL A 253 5.95 4.80 13.23
CA VAL A 253 6.62 5.98 12.65
C VAL A 253 5.80 6.64 11.54
N CYS A 254 4.48 6.43 11.54
CA CYS A 254 3.58 7.11 10.61
C CYS A 254 3.62 8.63 10.85
N ILE A 255 3.80 9.38 9.77
CA ILE A 255 3.87 10.85 9.80
C ILE A 255 2.72 11.50 9.01
N MET A 256 1.78 10.68 8.55
CA MET A 256 0.63 11.19 7.81
C MET A 256 -0.31 11.92 8.76
N PRO A 257 -0.87 13.08 8.36
CA PRO A 257 -1.70 13.90 9.24
C PRO A 257 -2.90 13.13 9.82
N GLY A 258 -3.63 12.40 8.98
CA GLY A 258 -4.85 11.68 9.34
C GLY A 258 -4.68 10.39 10.14
N PHE A 259 -3.45 10.01 10.53
CA PHE A 259 -3.23 8.70 11.18
C PHE A 259 -4.00 8.54 12.49
N LEU A 260 -4.26 9.61 13.22
CA LEU A 260 -5.03 9.59 14.49
C LEU A 260 -6.50 9.23 14.25
N GLU A 261 -7.05 9.59 13.09
CA GLU A 261 -8.42 9.18 12.73
C GLU A 261 -8.54 7.66 12.64
N TRP A 262 -7.54 7.00 12.05
CA TRP A 262 -7.50 5.54 12.00
C TRP A 262 -7.47 4.92 13.40
N TRP A 263 -6.66 5.48 14.31
CA TRP A 263 -6.53 4.97 15.68
C TRP A 263 -7.81 5.11 16.50
N LYS A 264 -8.64 6.12 16.27
CA LYS A 264 -9.96 6.25 16.93
C LYS A 264 -10.85 5.02 16.70
N TYR A 265 -10.73 4.38 15.53
CA TYR A 265 -11.47 3.17 15.20
C TYR A 265 -10.70 1.91 15.61
N ALA A 266 -9.39 1.90 15.47
CA ALA A 266 -8.54 0.77 15.81
C ALA A 266 -8.57 0.42 17.29
N GLU A 267 -8.64 1.42 18.19
CA GLU A 267 -8.71 1.19 19.64
C GLU A 267 -10.00 0.50 20.09
N ARG A 268 -11.05 0.54 19.27
CA ARG A 268 -12.34 -0.15 19.51
C ARG A 268 -12.40 -1.53 18.84
N SER A 269 -11.36 -1.90 18.12
CA SER A 269 -11.28 -3.18 17.42
C SER A 269 -11.05 -4.34 18.39
N PRO A 270 -11.67 -5.52 18.15
CA PRO A 270 -11.33 -6.74 18.88
C PRO A 270 -9.88 -7.18 18.66
N TYR A 271 -9.23 -6.64 17.62
CA TYR A 271 -7.83 -6.90 17.27
C TYR A 271 -6.85 -5.89 17.90
N TYR A 272 -7.30 -4.99 18.77
CA TYR A 272 -6.48 -3.90 19.31
C TYR A 272 -5.17 -4.39 19.95
N LYS A 273 -5.23 -5.49 20.73
CA LYS A 273 -4.03 -6.09 21.34
C LYS A 273 -3.05 -6.61 20.29
N GLU A 274 -3.56 -7.15 19.17
CA GLU A 274 -2.75 -7.67 18.09
C GLU A 274 -2.01 -6.56 17.35
N TYR A 275 -2.61 -5.38 17.20
CA TYR A 275 -1.91 -4.20 16.67
C TYR A 275 -0.66 -3.88 17.49
N PHE A 276 -0.79 -3.81 18.80
CA PHE A 276 0.35 -3.55 19.69
C PHE A 276 1.42 -4.63 19.60
N GLN A 277 1.04 -5.89 19.58
CA GLN A 277 1.99 -7.00 19.45
C GLN A 277 2.77 -6.91 18.15
N ARG A 278 2.12 -6.64 17.03
CA ARG A 278 2.77 -6.48 15.73
C ARG A 278 3.67 -5.25 15.69
N GLN A 279 3.23 -4.14 16.24
CA GLN A 279 4.06 -2.93 16.34
C GLN A 279 5.29 -3.17 17.20
N TRP A 280 5.13 -3.82 18.35
CA TRP A 280 6.22 -4.13 19.25
C TRP A 280 7.24 -5.05 18.60
N GLN A 281 6.78 -6.11 17.94
CA GLN A 281 7.65 -7.02 17.19
C GLN A 281 8.43 -6.30 16.08
N SER A 282 7.75 -5.45 15.31
CA SER A 282 8.41 -4.65 14.27
C SER A 282 9.44 -3.68 14.86
N TYR A 283 9.12 -3.04 15.99
CA TYR A 283 10.05 -2.15 16.69
C TYR A 283 11.28 -2.91 17.21
N ASP A 284 11.06 -4.07 17.83
CA ASP A 284 12.13 -4.91 18.37
C ASP A 284 13.05 -5.42 17.24
N GLN A 285 12.50 -5.89 16.13
CA GLN A 285 13.29 -6.28 14.95
C GLN A 285 14.13 -5.13 14.41
N LYS A 286 13.54 -3.93 14.24
CA LYS A 286 14.28 -2.74 13.79
C LYS A 286 15.38 -2.34 14.78
N THR A 287 15.10 -2.45 16.07
CA THR A 287 16.09 -2.18 17.13
C THR A 287 17.26 -3.15 17.03
N GLN A 288 16.98 -4.45 16.88
CA GLN A 288 17.99 -5.49 16.72
C GLN A 288 18.84 -5.29 15.45
N GLU A 289 18.20 -4.90 14.33
CA GLU A 289 18.92 -4.56 13.09
C GLU A 289 19.82 -3.35 13.27
N MET A 290 19.31 -2.29 13.92
CA MET A 290 20.11 -1.11 14.23
C MET A 290 21.29 -1.42 15.14
N GLU A 291 21.14 -2.29 16.13
CA GLU A 291 22.22 -2.75 16.96
C GLU A 291 23.28 -3.56 16.18
N LYS A 292 22.84 -4.45 15.29
CA LYS A 292 23.77 -5.18 14.39
C LYS A 292 24.56 -4.21 13.51
N ILE A 293 23.89 -3.21 12.94
CA ILE A 293 24.55 -2.18 12.13
C ILE A 293 25.56 -1.40 12.98
N LYS A 294 25.16 -0.97 14.18
CA LYS A 294 26.03 -0.25 15.12
C LYS A 294 27.26 -1.07 15.49
N LYS A 295 27.09 -2.36 15.82
CA LYS A 295 28.22 -3.29 16.08
C LYS A 295 29.14 -3.38 14.86
N ASN A 296 28.59 -3.59 13.67
CA ASN A 296 29.39 -3.68 12.43
C ASN A 296 30.17 -2.40 12.14
N ILE A 297 29.59 -1.22 12.38
CA ILE A 297 30.27 0.07 12.26
C ILE A 297 31.40 0.16 13.27
N THR A 298 31.17 -0.25 14.51
CA THR A 298 32.16 -0.23 15.59
C THR A 298 33.36 -1.15 15.27
N TYR A 299 33.11 -2.42 14.88
CA TYR A 299 34.15 -3.35 14.47
C TYR A 299 34.99 -2.81 13.29
N ARG A 300 34.34 -2.22 12.31
CA ARG A 300 35.02 -1.64 11.15
C ARG A 300 35.90 -0.45 11.55
N ASN A 301 35.40 0.41 12.46
CA ASN A 301 36.20 1.54 12.94
C ASN A 301 37.42 1.08 13.75
N ILE A 302 37.25 0.05 14.60
CA ILE A 302 38.36 -0.56 15.34
C ILE A 302 39.38 -1.16 14.38
N LEU A 303 38.94 -1.93 13.37
CA LEU A 303 39.81 -2.51 12.36
C LEU A 303 40.58 -1.43 11.58
N SER A 304 39.91 -0.36 11.17
CA SER A 304 40.57 0.77 10.49
C SER A 304 41.61 1.45 11.38
N MET A 305 41.34 1.59 12.66
CA MET A 305 42.29 2.14 13.62
C MET A 305 43.50 1.24 13.80
N ILE A 306 43.33 -0.07 13.90
CA ILE A 306 44.44 -1.06 14.00
C ILE A 306 45.29 -0.99 12.74
N ILE A 307 44.71 -0.98 11.55
CA ILE A 307 45.41 -0.85 10.28
C ILE A 307 46.21 0.45 10.25
N PHE A 308 45.62 1.57 10.64
CA PHE A 308 46.28 2.86 10.69
C PHE A 308 47.50 2.83 11.64
N LEU A 309 47.33 2.29 12.85
CA LEU A 309 48.43 2.18 13.83
C LEU A 309 49.57 1.27 13.30
N PHE A 310 49.21 0.14 12.68
CA PHE A 310 50.19 -0.78 12.10
C PHE A 310 51.01 -0.11 10.98
N VAL A 311 50.32 0.59 10.07
CA VAL A 311 51.02 1.30 8.98
C VAL A 311 51.88 2.45 9.50
N THR A 312 51.40 3.17 10.52
CA THR A 312 52.19 4.21 11.19
C THR A 312 53.44 3.61 11.84
N PHE A 313 53.32 2.46 12.49
CA PHE A 313 54.44 1.73 13.05
C PHE A 313 55.48 1.34 11.98
N LEU A 314 55.03 0.78 10.85
CA LEU A 314 55.89 0.46 9.73
C LEU A 314 56.61 1.70 9.18
N PHE A 315 55.92 2.83 9.12
CA PHE A 315 56.54 4.08 8.67
C PHE A 315 57.64 4.57 9.61
N ILE A 316 57.37 4.57 10.92
CA ILE A 316 58.38 4.92 11.96
C ILE A 316 59.54 3.94 11.95
N TYR A 317 59.27 2.65 11.85
CA TYR A 317 60.32 1.61 11.76
C TYR A 317 61.21 1.86 10.54
N GLY A 318 60.65 2.19 9.38
CA GLY A 318 61.40 2.53 8.18
C GLY A 318 62.34 3.73 8.38
N ILE A 319 61.90 4.76 9.14
CA ILE A 319 62.75 5.91 9.49
C ILE A 319 63.93 5.48 10.34
N ILE A 320 63.68 4.68 11.40
CA ILE A 320 64.68 4.25 12.36
C ILE A 320 65.75 3.39 11.66
N VAL A 321 65.36 2.48 10.79
CA VAL A 321 66.23 1.52 10.10
C VAL A 321 66.83 2.09 8.80
N LYS A 322 66.56 3.38 8.50
CA LYS A 322 67.05 4.08 7.30
C LYS A 322 66.75 3.34 6.00
N GLN A 323 65.50 2.90 5.87
CA GLN A 323 65.03 2.18 4.69
C GLN A 323 65.04 3.05 3.41
N SER A 324 65.09 2.39 2.25
CA SER A 324 65.11 3.05 0.96
C SER A 324 63.80 3.81 0.67
N ILE A 325 63.86 4.80 -0.23
CA ILE A 325 62.70 5.56 -0.66
C ILE A 325 61.56 4.66 -1.19
N ARG A 326 61.89 3.50 -1.76
CA ARG A 326 60.92 2.49 -2.22
C ARG A 326 60.08 1.91 -1.08
N TRP A 327 60.67 1.76 0.13
CA TRP A 327 59.94 1.32 1.32
C TRP A 327 58.84 2.32 1.69
N TYR A 328 59.16 3.62 1.72
CA TYR A 328 58.18 4.66 2.06
C TYR A 328 57.03 4.74 1.01
N LEU A 329 57.38 4.61 -0.27
CA LEU A 329 56.39 4.58 -1.34
C LEU A 329 55.46 3.37 -1.21
N ALA A 330 55.95 2.20 -0.82
CA ALA A 330 55.13 1.01 -0.57
C ALA A 330 54.18 1.22 0.63
N VAL A 331 54.66 1.82 1.73
CA VAL A 331 53.85 2.11 2.92
C VAL A 331 52.75 3.15 2.60
N ILE A 332 53.09 4.19 1.83
CA ILE A 332 52.09 5.19 1.36
C ILE A 332 51.06 4.53 0.44
N GLY A 333 51.47 3.63 -0.44
CA GLY A 333 50.57 2.87 -1.31
C GLY A 333 49.61 1.99 -0.50
N MET A 334 50.08 1.34 0.56
CA MET A 334 49.21 0.56 1.47
C MET A 334 48.20 1.45 2.22
N LEU A 335 48.61 2.65 2.65
CA LEU A 335 47.69 3.62 3.26
C LEU A 335 46.60 4.06 2.29
N ALA A 336 46.97 4.38 1.04
CA ALA A 336 46.05 4.79 0.01
C ALA A 336 45.02 3.65 -0.30
N LEU A 337 45.50 2.41 -0.40
CA LEU A 337 44.66 1.25 -0.64
C LEU A 337 43.70 1.00 0.53
N ALA A 338 44.19 1.05 1.77
CA ALA A 338 43.34 0.90 2.96
C ALA A 338 42.24 2.00 3.04
N SER A 339 42.58 3.25 2.66
CA SER A 339 41.64 4.36 2.57
C SER A 339 40.56 4.12 1.52
N LEU A 340 40.94 3.66 0.32
CA LEU A 340 40.04 3.33 -0.76
C LEU A 340 39.07 2.21 -0.38
N ILE A 341 39.55 1.14 0.25
CA ILE A 341 38.73 0.04 0.75
C ILE A 341 37.72 0.56 1.78
N THR A 342 38.15 1.42 2.70
CA THR A 342 37.27 1.99 3.73
C THR A 342 36.15 2.84 3.10
N VAL A 343 36.43 3.65 2.08
CA VAL A 343 35.45 4.46 1.34
C VAL A 343 34.49 3.58 0.55
N ALA A 344 34.99 2.55 -0.14
CA ALA A 344 34.18 1.63 -0.90
C ALA A 344 33.19 0.88 0.00
N VAL A 345 33.64 0.38 1.15
CA VAL A 345 32.80 -0.30 2.14
C VAL A 345 31.76 0.66 2.75
N ARG A 346 32.11 1.94 2.98
CA ARG A 346 31.14 2.98 3.39
C ARG A 346 30.01 3.15 2.35
N LYS A 347 30.38 3.27 1.08
CA LYS A 347 29.41 3.49 -0.01
C LYS A 347 28.45 2.31 -0.16
N ILE A 348 28.94 1.06 -0.07
CA ILE A 348 28.11 -0.15 -0.11
C ILE A 348 27.17 -0.23 1.11
N SER A 349 27.64 0.18 2.30
CA SER A 349 26.79 0.18 3.51
C SER A 349 25.66 1.22 3.44
N ILE A 350 25.91 2.38 2.84
CA ILE A 350 24.88 3.43 2.65
C ILE A 350 23.84 3.00 1.63
N LEU A 351 24.25 2.33 0.54
CA LEU A 351 23.35 1.81 -0.50
C LEU A 351 22.43 0.68 -0.01
N ARG A 352 22.78 -0.01 1.08
CA ARG A 352 21.93 -1.05 1.71
C ARG A 352 20.98 -0.50 2.78
N LEU A 353 21.11 0.77 3.14
CA LEU A 353 20.28 1.44 4.17
C LEU A 353 19.21 2.37 3.58
N GLY A 354 19.25 2.63 2.27
CA GLY A 354 18.21 3.35 1.50
C GLY A 354 17.29 2.41 0.77
#